data_946fc70a013920ee24f71bbcab9d145d
#
_entry.id   946fc70a013920ee24f71bbcab9d145d
#
_cell.length_a   1.000
_cell.length_b   1.000
_cell.length_c   1.000
_cell.angle_alpha   90.00
_cell.angle_beta   90.00
_cell.angle_gamma   90.00
#
_symmetry.space_group_name_H-M   'P 1'
#
loop_
_entity.id
_entity.type
_entity.pdbx_description
1 polymer ?
#
loop_
_entity_poly.entity_id
_entity_poly.type
_entity_poly.pdbx_seq_one_letter_code
_entity_poly.pdbx_strand_id
1 'polypeptide(L)'
;MNLAARALIRAIDVINRKGKSAGVRLVRLTGKRPYAIHPKHLVDHPWHDWYVPHLQANDFVLDVGCANGAHLVRAATRCRAIVGFDYDLAQLPIAARTIREQALGNARVFAWDITGAFPFPDRCFSAALFLDVIEHLHPRVAVLREIARVLRDDGRLLVSGPNRATRWRRRLEAAGLFSYSDPDHKIEYTREEFLAELAAGGFEPVGEVEPVVLDTPWAGAIDAVGGLSLGLYDRLSRWKRDAALRRPQDSTGFRVVARKRR
;
A
#
# COMPACT_ATOMS: atom_id res chain seq x y z
N MET A 1 3.42 -15.19 28.78
CA MET A 1 4.62 -15.59 28.02
C MET A 1 5.83 -15.52 28.95
N ASN A 2 6.70 -16.53 28.97
CA ASN A 2 7.90 -16.51 29.82
C ASN A 2 9.01 -15.60 29.26
N LEU A 3 10.00 -15.23 30.11
CA LEU A 3 11.10 -14.32 29.75
C LEU A 3 11.93 -14.80 28.56
N ALA A 4 12.19 -16.10 28.44
CA ALA A 4 12.98 -16.67 27.36
C ALA A 4 12.26 -16.52 26.00
N ALA A 5 10.96 -16.80 25.94
CA ALA A 5 10.15 -16.63 24.73
C ALA A 5 10.07 -15.16 24.30
N ARG A 6 9.93 -14.23 25.26
CA ARG A 6 9.95 -12.79 24.99
C ARG A 6 11.30 -12.33 24.42
N ALA A 7 12.41 -12.79 25.02
CA ALA A 7 13.75 -12.47 24.54
C ALA A 7 14.00 -13.00 23.11
N LEU A 8 13.52 -14.22 22.80
CA LEU A 8 13.61 -14.80 21.47
C LEU A 8 12.83 -13.98 20.44
N ILE A 9 11.58 -13.61 20.74
CA ILE A 9 10.76 -12.79 19.83
C ILE A 9 11.43 -11.43 19.57
N ARG A 10 11.98 -10.80 20.62
CA ARG A 10 12.72 -9.56 20.49
C ARG A 10 13.96 -9.70 19.60
N ALA A 11 14.73 -10.76 19.74
CA ALA A 11 15.90 -11.03 18.93
C ALA A 11 15.50 -11.20 17.43
N ILE A 12 14.44 -11.97 17.17
CA ILE A 12 13.90 -12.15 15.82
C ILE A 12 13.42 -10.81 15.23
N ASP A 13 12.70 -9.98 15.99
CA ASP A 13 12.25 -8.65 15.52
C ASP A 13 13.43 -7.73 15.17
N VAL A 14 14.46 -7.70 16.00
CA VAL A 14 15.68 -6.91 15.73
C VAL A 14 16.36 -7.38 14.43
N ILE A 15 16.50 -8.70 14.23
CA ILE A 15 17.07 -9.27 13.01
C ILE A 15 16.21 -8.91 11.81
N ASN A 16 14.89 -9.01 11.95
CA ASN A 16 13.94 -8.68 10.89
C ASN A 16 14.04 -7.20 10.45
N ARG A 17 14.06 -6.27 11.42
CA ARG A 17 14.20 -4.82 11.14
C ARG A 17 15.54 -4.49 10.49
N LYS A 18 16.64 -5.05 11.04
CA LYS A 18 17.98 -4.87 10.43
C LYS A 18 18.07 -5.46 9.03
N GLY A 19 17.44 -6.61 8.78
CA GLY A 19 17.39 -7.25 7.47
C GLY A 19 16.69 -6.39 6.41
N LYS A 20 15.56 -5.75 6.74
CA LYS A 20 14.87 -4.80 5.86
C LYS A 20 15.80 -3.65 5.46
N SER A 21 16.44 -3.00 6.44
CA SER A 21 17.40 -1.91 6.17
C SER A 21 18.62 -2.39 5.38
N ALA A 22 19.11 -3.60 5.64
CA ALA A 22 20.21 -4.20 4.89
C ALA A 22 19.81 -4.46 3.43
N GLY A 23 18.62 -4.96 3.15
CA GLY A 23 18.12 -5.19 1.80
C GLY A 23 18.15 -3.93 0.95
N VAL A 24 17.67 -2.82 1.50
CA VAL A 24 17.67 -1.51 0.84
C VAL A 24 19.11 -1.02 0.54
N ARG A 25 20.02 -1.16 1.50
CA ARG A 25 21.43 -0.75 1.32
C ARG A 25 22.17 -1.63 0.31
N LEU A 26 21.93 -2.93 0.35
CA LEU A 26 22.56 -3.92 -0.54
C LEU A 26 22.20 -3.70 -2.00
N VAL A 27 20.98 -3.24 -2.31
CA VAL A 27 20.59 -2.86 -3.68
C VAL A 27 21.57 -1.83 -4.26
N ARG A 28 21.91 -0.80 -3.49
CA ARG A 28 22.90 0.20 -3.91
C ARG A 28 24.32 -0.37 -3.97
N LEU A 29 24.74 -1.08 -2.93
CA LEU A 29 26.11 -1.62 -2.83
C LEU A 29 26.42 -2.66 -3.91
N THR A 30 25.41 -3.42 -4.36
CA THR A 30 25.55 -4.42 -5.44
C THR A 30 25.33 -3.83 -6.84
N GLY A 31 25.20 -2.51 -6.96
CA GLY A 31 25.08 -1.82 -8.26
C GLY A 31 23.74 -2.02 -8.98
N LYS A 32 22.74 -2.62 -8.34
CA LYS A 32 21.42 -2.81 -8.95
C LYS A 32 20.68 -1.51 -9.24
N ARG A 33 20.93 -0.50 -8.39
CA ARG A 33 20.50 0.89 -8.58
C ARG A 33 21.54 1.84 -7.98
N PRO A 34 21.68 3.08 -8.48
CA PRO A 34 22.60 4.08 -7.94
C PRO A 34 22.16 4.66 -6.59
N TYR A 35 20.93 4.36 -6.15
CA TYR A 35 20.34 4.84 -4.90
C TYR A 35 19.75 3.67 -4.09
N ALA A 36 19.52 3.92 -2.81
CA ALA A 36 18.92 2.95 -1.91
C ALA A 36 17.42 2.83 -2.19
N ILE A 37 16.97 1.63 -2.51
CA ILE A 37 15.55 1.32 -2.78
C ILE A 37 15.24 -0.10 -2.29
N HIS A 38 14.01 -0.32 -1.88
CA HIS A 38 13.59 -1.66 -1.44
C HIS A 38 13.54 -2.64 -2.62
N PRO A 39 14.04 -3.88 -2.48
CA PRO A 39 14.07 -4.89 -3.55
C PRO A 39 12.72 -5.14 -4.24
N LYS A 40 11.60 -4.96 -3.51
CA LYS A 40 10.25 -5.11 -4.07
C LYS A 40 9.97 -4.25 -5.30
N HIS A 41 10.65 -3.11 -5.41
CA HIS A 41 10.49 -2.19 -6.54
C HIS A 41 11.37 -2.55 -7.76
N LEU A 42 12.17 -3.60 -7.64
CA LEU A 42 13.07 -4.09 -8.69
C LEU A 42 12.60 -5.40 -9.33
N VAL A 43 11.52 -5.96 -8.84
CA VAL A 43 10.87 -7.15 -9.40
C VAL A 43 9.44 -6.80 -9.78
N ASP A 44 9.05 -7.25 -10.97
CA ASP A 44 7.72 -7.00 -11.50
C ASP A 44 6.79 -8.15 -11.07
N HIS A 45 5.92 -7.86 -10.11
CA HIS A 45 4.94 -8.81 -9.62
C HIS A 45 3.52 -8.32 -9.95
N PRO A 46 2.69 -9.12 -10.65
CA PRO A 46 1.32 -8.72 -11.02
C PRO A 46 0.47 -8.27 -9.82
N TRP A 47 0.71 -8.88 -8.65
CA TRP A 47 -0.03 -8.49 -7.45
C TRP A 47 0.37 -7.14 -6.85
N HIS A 48 1.47 -6.51 -7.28
CA HIS A 48 1.77 -5.12 -6.88
C HIS A 48 0.83 -4.14 -7.57
N ASP A 49 0.39 -4.48 -8.77
CA ASP A 49 -0.49 -3.66 -9.60
C ASP A 49 -1.94 -4.20 -9.60
N TRP A 50 -2.34 -4.80 -8.49
CA TRP A 50 -3.65 -5.43 -8.31
C TRP A 50 -4.84 -4.55 -8.70
N TYR A 51 -4.71 -3.23 -8.55
CA TYR A 51 -5.72 -2.24 -8.89
C TYR A 51 -5.86 -2.01 -10.41
N VAL A 52 -4.80 -2.23 -11.18
CA VAL A 52 -4.76 -1.95 -12.63
C VAL A 52 -5.81 -2.73 -13.43
N PRO A 53 -6.07 -4.03 -13.18
CA PRO A 53 -7.14 -4.76 -13.86
C PRO A 53 -8.56 -4.22 -13.59
N HIS A 54 -8.73 -3.44 -12.53
CA HIS A 54 -10.00 -2.84 -12.16
C HIS A 54 -10.21 -1.45 -12.80
N LEU A 55 -9.27 -0.95 -13.58
CA LEU A 55 -9.38 0.30 -14.32
C LEU A 55 -9.86 0.05 -15.75
N GLN A 56 -10.60 1.00 -16.29
CA GLN A 56 -11.16 0.97 -17.64
C GLN A 56 -10.58 2.11 -18.49
N ALA A 57 -10.50 1.91 -19.80
CA ALA A 57 -9.91 2.88 -20.74
C ALA A 57 -10.62 4.26 -20.74
N ASN A 58 -11.87 4.31 -20.33
CA ASN A 58 -12.67 5.54 -20.24
C ASN A 58 -12.68 6.16 -18.83
N ASP A 59 -11.97 5.58 -17.86
CA ASP A 59 -11.93 6.10 -16.49
C ASP A 59 -11.25 7.46 -16.39
N PHE A 60 -11.83 8.30 -15.54
CA PHE A 60 -11.15 9.44 -14.96
C PHE A 60 -10.85 9.09 -13.49
N VAL A 61 -9.56 8.96 -13.17
CA VAL A 61 -9.07 8.37 -11.93
C VAL A 61 -8.50 9.44 -11.00
N LEU A 62 -8.80 9.34 -9.71
CA LEU A 62 -8.17 10.12 -8.65
C LEU A 62 -7.19 9.23 -7.89
N ASP A 63 -5.95 9.68 -7.69
CA ASP A 63 -4.96 9.01 -6.82
C ASP A 63 -4.75 9.86 -5.56
N VAL A 64 -5.31 9.39 -4.45
CA VAL A 64 -5.38 10.10 -3.17
C VAL A 64 -4.18 9.71 -2.32
N GLY A 65 -3.24 10.65 -2.10
CA GLY A 65 -1.96 10.36 -1.46
C GLY A 65 -0.99 9.68 -2.44
N CYS A 66 -0.77 10.30 -3.60
CA CYS A 66 -0.03 9.69 -4.70
C CYS A 66 1.50 9.59 -4.48
N ALA A 67 2.05 10.22 -3.45
CA ALA A 67 3.47 10.26 -3.13
C ALA A 67 4.35 10.51 -4.38
N ASN A 68 5.33 9.63 -4.63
CA ASN A 68 6.22 9.70 -5.80
C ASN A 68 5.57 9.26 -7.13
N GLY A 69 4.27 9.02 -7.16
CA GLY A 69 3.50 8.67 -8.35
C GLY A 69 3.69 7.24 -8.86
N ALA A 70 4.26 6.33 -8.10
CA ALA A 70 4.55 4.96 -8.55
C ALA A 70 3.27 4.22 -9.01
N HIS A 71 2.17 4.36 -8.27
CA HIS A 71 0.87 3.79 -8.64
C HIS A 71 0.19 4.58 -9.76
N LEU A 72 0.27 5.90 -9.70
CA LEU A 72 -0.31 6.81 -10.68
C LEU A 72 0.19 6.54 -12.10
N VAL A 73 1.51 6.41 -12.30
CA VAL A 73 2.09 6.17 -13.63
C VAL A 73 1.67 4.82 -14.23
N ARG A 74 1.49 3.80 -13.38
CA ARG A 74 0.98 2.49 -13.83
C ARG A 74 -0.51 2.56 -14.18
N ALA A 75 -1.32 3.24 -13.38
CA ALA A 75 -2.74 3.47 -13.65
C ALA A 75 -2.96 4.28 -14.93
N ALA A 76 -2.11 5.27 -15.21
CA ALA A 76 -2.19 6.12 -16.41
C ALA A 76 -2.18 5.33 -17.71
N THR A 77 -1.54 4.15 -17.74
CA THR A 77 -1.52 3.28 -18.94
C THR A 77 -2.86 2.58 -19.24
N ARG A 78 -3.83 2.65 -18.31
CA ARG A 78 -5.09 1.89 -18.37
C ARG A 78 -6.34 2.75 -18.28
N CYS A 79 -6.19 4.06 -18.08
CA CYS A 79 -7.32 4.96 -17.93
C CYS A 79 -7.25 6.14 -18.92
N ARG A 80 -8.37 6.82 -19.10
CA ARG A 80 -8.48 8.03 -19.95
C ARG A 80 -7.62 9.16 -19.39
N ALA A 81 -7.70 9.40 -18.09
CA ALA A 81 -6.93 10.41 -17.41
C ALA A 81 -6.82 10.09 -15.91
N ILE A 82 -5.73 10.52 -15.30
CA ILE A 82 -5.51 10.40 -13.86
C ILE A 82 -4.93 11.68 -13.29
N VAL A 83 -5.44 12.06 -12.13
CA VAL A 83 -4.89 13.15 -11.33
C VAL A 83 -4.58 12.63 -9.93
N GLY A 84 -3.39 12.94 -9.43
CA GLY A 84 -2.98 12.60 -8.07
C GLY A 84 -2.64 13.83 -7.26
N PHE A 85 -2.78 13.75 -5.96
CA PHE A 85 -2.29 14.77 -5.04
C PHE A 85 -1.64 14.15 -3.79
N ASP A 86 -0.72 14.90 -3.22
CA ASP A 86 -0.05 14.57 -1.97
C ASP A 86 0.35 15.86 -1.26
N TYR A 87 0.51 15.81 0.07
CA TYR A 87 1.02 16.94 0.84
C TYR A 87 2.57 16.99 0.85
N ASP A 88 3.24 15.86 0.53
CA ASP A 88 4.70 15.77 0.57
C ASP A 88 5.35 16.41 -0.66
N LEU A 89 5.80 17.66 -0.46
CA LEU A 89 6.48 18.45 -1.50
C LEU A 89 7.81 17.85 -1.96
N ALA A 90 8.39 16.88 -1.23
CA ALA A 90 9.61 16.19 -1.65
C ALA A 90 9.32 15.06 -2.64
N GLN A 91 8.14 14.45 -2.57
CA GLN A 91 7.74 13.33 -3.44
C GLN A 91 7.16 13.79 -4.78
N LEU A 92 6.39 14.86 -4.80
CA LEU A 92 5.70 15.34 -6.01
C LEU A 92 6.63 15.68 -7.18
N PRO A 93 7.83 16.28 -7.01
CA PRO A 93 8.77 16.49 -8.11
C PRO A 93 9.25 15.17 -8.75
N ILE A 94 9.35 14.09 -7.96
CA ILE A 94 9.71 12.75 -8.46
C ILE A 94 8.58 12.22 -9.35
N ALA A 95 7.33 12.31 -8.87
CA ALA A 95 6.14 11.93 -9.65
C ALA A 95 6.06 12.71 -10.97
N ALA A 96 6.16 14.04 -10.91
CA ALA A 96 6.11 14.91 -12.08
C ALA A 96 7.24 14.62 -13.07
N ARG A 97 8.42 14.29 -12.59
CA ARG A 97 9.57 13.88 -13.42
C ARG A 97 9.26 12.55 -14.12
N THR A 98 8.79 11.54 -13.39
CA THR A 98 8.46 10.22 -13.96
C THR A 98 7.36 10.33 -15.03
N ILE A 99 6.33 11.14 -14.79
CA ILE A 99 5.26 11.42 -15.77
C ILE A 99 5.86 11.99 -17.08
N ARG A 100 6.79 12.95 -16.97
CA ARG A 100 7.46 13.52 -18.17
C ARG A 100 8.35 12.52 -18.88
N GLU A 101 9.19 11.77 -18.13
CA GLU A 101 10.11 10.78 -18.69
C GLU A 101 9.38 9.64 -19.42
N GLN A 102 8.16 9.28 -18.98
CA GLN A 102 7.33 8.28 -19.63
C GLN A 102 6.33 8.87 -20.65
N ALA A 103 6.40 10.17 -20.92
CA ALA A 103 5.52 10.87 -21.86
C ALA A 103 4.00 10.65 -21.59
N LEU A 104 3.60 10.56 -20.31
CA LEU A 104 2.22 10.33 -19.92
C LEU A 104 1.41 11.63 -20.00
N GLY A 105 0.85 11.92 -21.17
CA GLY A 105 0.06 13.14 -21.45
C GLY A 105 -1.26 13.22 -20.66
N ASN A 106 -1.75 12.09 -20.16
CA ASN A 106 -3.01 11.94 -19.42
C ASN A 106 -2.87 11.95 -17.89
N ALA A 107 -1.66 12.18 -17.36
CA ALA A 107 -1.38 12.16 -15.92
C ALA A 107 -0.96 13.54 -15.39
N ARG A 108 -1.44 13.91 -14.20
CA ARG A 108 -1.10 15.16 -13.51
C ARG A 108 -0.95 14.91 -12.01
N VAL A 109 -0.07 15.68 -11.36
CA VAL A 109 0.08 15.69 -9.89
C VAL A 109 0.18 17.12 -9.38
N PHE A 110 -0.31 17.36 -8.16
CA PHE A 110 -0.21 18.65 -7.48
C PHE A 110 -0.20 18.47 -5.96
N ALA A 111 0.18 19.52 -5.24
CA ALA A 111 0.21 19.54 -3.79
C ALA A 111 -1.18 19.82 -3.21
N TRP A 112 -1.65 18.98 -2.29
CA TRP A 112 -2.90 19.19 -1.57
C TRP A 112 -2.90 18.43 -0.24
N ASP A 113 -3.53 19.02 0.78
CA ASP A 113 -3.75 18.34 2.06
C ASP A 113 -4.99 17.46 1.97
N ILE A 114 -4.78 16.16 2.08
CA ILE A 114 -5.82 15.13 2.03
C ILE A 114 -6.87 15.28 3.15
N THR A 115 -6.54 15.94 4.24
CA THR A 115 -7.45 16.12 5.39
C THR A 115 -8.47 17.23 5.19
N GLY A 116 -8.29 18.07 4.16
CA GLY A 116 -9.21 19.13 3.76
C GLY A 116 -10.23 18.68 2.71
N ALA A 117 -11.12 19.60 2.34
CA ALA A 117 -12.04 19.39 1.21
C ALA A 117 -11.25 19.26 -0.10
N PHE A 118 -11.56 18.27 -0.92
CA PHE A 118 -10.87 18.08 -2.18
C PHE A 118 -11.26 19.16 -3.20
N PRO A 119 -10.30 19.68 -4.00
CA PRO A 119 -10.54 20.77 -4.94
C PRO A 119 -11.22 20.31 -6.23
N PHE A 120 -12.20 19.42 -6.10
CA PHE A 120 -12.93 18.82 -7.21
C PHE A 120 -14.43 18.90 -7.01
N PRO A 121 -15.20 19.02 -8.11
CA PRO A 121 -16.66 18.95 -8.06
C PRO A 121 -17.12 17.55 -7.61
N ASP A 122 -18.37 17.48 -7.15
CA ASP A 122 -19.03 16.22 -6.86
C ASP A 122 -19.11 15.35 -8.11
N ARG A 123 -19.00 14.03 -7.94
CA ARG A 123 -19.25 13.02 -8.99
C ARG A 123 -18.42 13.18 -10.26
N CYS A 124 -17.19 13.68 -10.17
CA CYS A 124 -16.34 13.87 -11.35
C CYS A 124 -15.47 12.65 -11.69
N PHE A 125 -15.12 11.79 -10.72
CA PHE A 125 -14.26 10.63 -10.95
C PHE A 125 -15.05 9.33 -11.08
N SER A 126 -14.60 8.42 -11.96
CA SER A 126 -15.15 7.07 -12.09
C SER A 126 -14.42 6.03 -11.23
N ALA A 127 -13.18 6.32 -10.84
CA ALA A 127 -12.41 5.49 -9.91
C ALA A 127 -11.52 6.35 -9.03
N ALA A 128 -11.23 5.86 -7.82
CA ALA A 128 -10.24 6.44 -6.92
C ALA A 128 -9.29 5.36 -6.42
N LEU A 129 -8.00 5.69 -6.36
CA LEU A 129 -6.96 4.93 -5.70
C LEU A 129 -6.72 5.53 -4.32
N PHE A 130 -6.69 4.69 -3.29
CA PHE A 130 -6.40 5.07 -1.92
C PHE A 130 -5.55 3.96 -1.29
N LEU A 131 -4.28 3.91 -1.71
CA LEU A 131 -3.40 2.76 -1.56
C LEU A 131 -2.34 3.01 -0.47
N ASP A 132 -2.47 2.31 0.65
CA ASP A 132 -1.55 2.39 1.81
C ASP A 132 -1.40 3.85 2.32
N VAL A 133 -2.53 4.54 2.51
CA VAL A 133 -2.62 5.94 2.97
C VAL A 133 -3.53 6.08 4.19
N ILE A 134 -4.61 5.32 4.26
CA ILE A 134 -5.64 5.44 5.30
C ILE A 134 -5.06 5.29 6.71
N GLU A 135 -4.06 4.44 6.88
CA GLU A 135 -3.39 4.16 8.14
C GLU A 135 -2.56 5.33 8.69
N HIS A 136 -2.20 6.29 7.86
CA HIS A 136 -1.44 7.48 8.23
C HIS A 136 -2.33 8.64 8.70
N LEU A 137 -3.64 8.53 8.55
CA LEU A 137 -4.59 9.61 8.78
C LEU A 137 -5.28 9.52 10.15
N HIS A 138 -5.60 10.66 10.73
CA HIS A 138 -6.54 10.74 11.85
C HIS A 138 -7.99 10.88 11.38
N PRO A 139 -8.36 11.80 10.44
CA PRO A 139 -9.76 12.00 10.02
C PRO A 139 -10.18 11.03 8.90
N ARG A 140 -9.88 9.74 9.03
CA ARG A 140 -10.07 8.71 7.99
C ARG A 140 -11.46 8.67 7.39
N VAL A 141 -12.49 8.66 8.24
CA VAL A 141 -13.90 8.64 7.79
C VAL A 141 -14.27 9.91 7.03
N ALA A 142 -13.74 11.08 7.43
CA ALA A 142 -13.97 12.32 6.71
C ALA A 142 -13.33 12.28 5.31
N VAL A 143 -12.12 11.76 5.21
CA VAL A 143 -11.42 11.58 3.91
C VAL A 143 -12.16 10.59 3.02
N LEU A 144 -12.63 9.46 3.56
CA LEU A 144 -13.46 8.51 2.81
C LEU A 144 -14.75 9.15 2.30
N ARG A 145 -15.40 10.01 3.09
CA ARG A 145 -16.60 10.76 2.64
C ARG A 145 -16.28 11.76 1.54
N GLU A 146 -15.12 12.41 1.59
CA GLU A 146 -14.66 13.28 0.49
C GLU A 146 -14.39 12.47 -0.79
N ILE A 147 -13.76 11.32 -0.68
CA ILE A 147 -13.60 10.40 -1.81
C ILE A 147 -14.99 9.99 -2.37
N ALA A 148 -15.95 9.66 -1.49
CA ALA A 148 -17.31 9.32 -1.91
C ALA A 148 -18.01 10.50 -2.59
N ARG A 149 -17.81 11.75 -2.13
CA ARG A 149 -18.38 12.95 -2.75
C ARG A 149 -17.90 13.14 -4.18
N VAL A 150 -16.59 13.03 -4.41
CA VAL A 150 -16.00 13.27 -5.75
C VAL A 150 -16.15 12.08 -6.71
N LEU A 151 -16.41 10.87 -6.19
CA LEU A 151 -16.73 9.71 -7.03
C LEU A 151 -18.16 9.79 -7.58
N ARG A 152 -18.35 9.33 -8.81
CA ARG A 152 -19.68 9.09 -9.41
C ARG A 152 -20.46 8.06 -8.60
N ASP A 153 -21.77 7.97 -8.83
CA ASP A 153 -22.61 7.02 -8.11
C ASP A 153 -22.30 5.56 -8.47
N ASP A 154 -21.81 5.30 -9.68
CA ASP A 154 -21.29 4.03 -10.17
C ASP A 154 -19.75 3.91 -9.99
N GLY A 155 -19.14 4.92 -9.39
CA GLY A 155 -17.70 5.00 -9.16
C GLY A 155 -17.19 3.95 -8.17
N ARG A 156 -15.94 3.55 -8.33
CA ARG A 156 -15.29 2.55 -7.48
C ARG A 156 -14.06 3.09 -6.77
N LEU A 157 -13.90 2.66 -5.53
CA LEU A 157 -12.73 2.91 -4.70
C LEU A 157 -11.86 1.65 -4.68
N LEU A 158 -10.58 1.81 -5.00
CA LEU A 158 -9.54 0.79 -4.88
C LEU A 158 -8.69 1.17 -3.68
N VAL A 159 -8.82 0.42 -2.58
CA VAL A 159 -8.22 0.79 -1.30
C VAL A 159 -7.41 -0.35 -0.70
N SER A 160 -6.27 -0.04 -0.11
CA SER A 160 -5.45 -0.97 0.67
C SER A 160 -5.10 -0.40 2.04
N GLY A 161 -4.78 -1.30 2.97
CA GLY A 161 -4.33 -0.94 4.31
C GLY A 161 -3.74 -2.13 5.05
N PRO A 162 -2.98 -1.91 6.15
CA PRO A 162 -2.22 -2.93 6.86
C PRO A 162 -3.09 -3.77 7.79
N ASN A 163 -2.69 -5.03 7.97
CA ASN A 163 -3.31 -5.99 8.88
C ASN A 163 -2.50 -6.17 10.16
N ARG A 164 -3.04 -5.76 11.32
CA ARG A 164 -2.43 -6.00 12.63
C ARG A 164 -2.74 -7.38 13.22
N ALA A 165 -3.73 -8.10 12.68
CA ALA A 165 -4.23 -9.34 13.25
C ALA A 165 -3.44 -10.59 12.84
N THR A 166 -2.29 -10.44 12.18
CA THR A 166 -1.44 -11.59 11.79
C THR A 166 -0.87 -12.30 13.01
N ARG A 167 -0.54 -13.58 12.85
CA ARG A 167 0.11 -14.35 13.93
C ARG A 167 1.44 -13.73 14.38
N TRP A 168 2.19 -13.13 13.47
CA TRP A 168 3.46 -12.48 13.83
C TRP A 168 3.22 -11.21 14.64
N ARG A 169 2.28 -10.34 14.22
CA ARG A 169 1.93 -9.10 14.93
C ARG A 169 1.43 -9.38 16.35
N ARG A 170 0.52 -10.34 16.49
CA ARG A 170 0.03 -10.77 17.81
C ARG A 170 1.13 -11.30 18.73
N ARG A 171 2.18 -11.95 18.18
CA ARG A 171 3.34 -12.36 18.96
C ARG A 171 4.18 -11.18 19.45
N LEU A 172 4.38 -10.17 18.59
CA LEU A 172 5.07 -8.94 18.98
C LEU A 172 4.30 -8.23 20.09
N GLU A 173 3.00 -8.05 19.93
CA GLU A 173 2.11 -7.42 20.91
C GLU A 173 2.11 -8.18 22.25
N ALA A 174 1.95 -9.51 22.23
CA ALA A 174 2.04 -10.35 23.43
C ALA A 174 3.42 -10.31 24.10
N ALA A 175 4.47 -9.96 23.36
CA ALA A 175 5.80 -9.71 23.89
C ALA A 175 5.99 -8.28 24.45
N GLY A 176 4.98 -7.41 24.33
CA GLY A 176 5.07 -5.98 24.66
C GLY A 176 6.05 -5.23 23.76
N LEU A 177 6.16 -5.66 22.50
CA LEU A 177 6.98 -5.03 21.48
C LEU A 177 6.10 -4.23 20.52
N PHE A 178 6.70 -3.24 19.86
CA PHE A 178 6.01 -2.47 18.83
C PHE A 178 5.59 -3.40 17.68
N SER A 179 4.26 -3.49 17.42
CA SER A 179 3.69 -4.48 16.52
C SER A 179 3.28 -3.91 15.15
N TYR A 180 3.20 -2.59 14.97
CA TYR A 180 2.88 -2.01 13.68
C TYR A 180 4.01 -2.20 12.66
N SER A 181 3.67 -2.20 11.38
CA SER A 181 4.64 -2.36 10.28
C SER A 181 5.48 -1.13 10.05
N ASP A 182 4.93 0.04 10.39
CA ASP A 182 5.55 1.34 10.25
C ASP A 182 5.31 2.18 11.51
N PRO A 183 6.31 2.89 12.06
CA PRO A 183 6.15 3.78 13.21
C PRO A 183 5.24 4.99 12.91
N ASP A 184 5.07 5.38 11.65
CA ASP A 184 4.23 6.53 11.27
C ASP A 184 2.73 6.17 11.14
N HIS A 185 2.38 4.86 11.20
CA HIS A 185 0.98 4.43 11.22
C HIS A 185 0.26 4.93 12.46
N LYS A 186 -0.90 5.56 12.27
CA LYS A 186 -1.83 5.96 13.33
C LYS A 186 -2.75 4.81 13.72
N ILE A 187 -2.97 3.89 12.80
CA ILE A 187 -3.75 2.66 13.01
C ILE A 187 -3.25 1.56 12.09
N GLU A 188 -3.36 0.32 12.54
CA GLU A 188 -3.41 -0.87 11.69
C GLU A 188 -4.67 -1.66 12.06
N TYR A 189 -5.25 -2.40 11.15
CA TYR A 189 -6.61 -2.92 11.25
C TYR A 189 -6.67 -4.42 11.47
N THR A 190 -7.76 -4.90 12.09
CA THR A 190 -8.31 -6.21 11.73
C THR A 190 -9.12 -6.08 10.43
N ARG A 191 -9.48 -7.20 9.81
CA ARG A 191 -10.31 -7.18 8.61
C ARG A 191 -11.68 -6.53 8.86
N GLU A 192 -12.27 -6.83 10.00
CA GLU A 192 -13.58 -6.34 10.42
C GLU A 192 -13.54 -4.82 10.67
N GLU A 193 -12.50 -4.33 11.35
CA GLU A 193 -12.30 -2.88 11.59
C GLU A 193 -12.10 -2.13 10.28
N PHE A 194 -11.31 -2.68 9.34
CA PHE A 194 -11.08 -2.06 8.04
C PHE A 194 -12.37 -1.91 7.24
N LEU A 195 -13.17 -2.97 7.17
CA LEU A 195 -14.47 -2.95 6.49
C LEU A 195 -15.48 -2.03 7.19
N ALA A 196 -15.47 -1.98 8.52
CA ALA A 196 -16.33 -1.08 9.29
C ALA A 196 -15.97 0.41 9.04
N GLU A 197 -14.67 0.73 8.92
CA GLU A 197 -14.23 2.10 8.60
C GLU A 197 -14.63 2.51 7.18
N LEU A 198 -14.48 1.60 6.20
CA LEU A 198 -14.99 1.83 4.84
C LEU A 198 -16.50 2.07 4.83
N ALA A 199 -17.25 1.27 5.59
CA ALA A 199 -18.70 1.42 5.72
C ALA A 199 -19.09 2.77 6.35
N ALA A 200 -18.38 3.22 7.38
CA ALA A 200 -18.58 4.54 8.01
C ALA A 200 -18.27 5.71 7.05
N GLY A 201 -17.36 5.47 6.11
CA GLY A 201 -17.03 6.40 5.03
C GLY A 201 -17.99 6.37 3.83
N GLY A 202 -19.01 5.49 3.86
CA GLY A 202 -20.01 5.39 2.79
C GLY A 202 -19.66 4.39 1.69
N PHE A 203 -18.80 3.41 1.98
CA PHE A 203 -18.39 2.39 1.01
C PHE A 203 -18.79 0.98 1.45
N GLU A 204 -19.03 0.11 0.48
CA GLU A 204 -19.21 -1.31 0.70
C GLU A 204 -18.29 -2.10 -0.27
N PRO A 205 -17.70 -3.22 0.19
CA PRO A 205 -16.82 -4.02 -0.65
C PRO A 205 -17.59 -4.67 -1.80
N VAL A 206 -16.91 -4.78 -2.95
CA VAL A 206 -17.37 -5.55 -4.11
C VAL A 206 -16.48 -6.79 -4.22
N GLY A 207 -17.06 -7.96 -4.00
CA GLY A 207 -16.31 -9.22 -3.99
C GLY A 207 -15.51 -9.46 -2.70
N GLU A 208 -14.47 -10.26 -2.82
CA GLU A 208 -13.65 -10.68 -1.69
C GLU A 208 -12.56 -9.67 -1.36
N VAL A 209 -12.19 -9.62 -0.07
CA VAL A 209 -11.00 -8.89 0.39
C VAL A 209 -9.76 -9.68 -0.03
N GLU A 210 -8.95 -9.09 -0.90
CA GLU A 210 -7.75 -9.76 -1.43
C GLU A 210 -6.57 -9.62 -0.44
N PRO A 211 -5.84 -10.72 -0.12
CA PRO A 211 -4.63 -10.65 0.67
C PRO A 211 -3.47 -10.05 -0.13
N VAL A 212 -2.46 -9.51 0.55
CA VAL A 212 -1.24 -8.96 -0.07
C VAL A 212 -0.16 -10.05 -0.17
N VAL A 213 0.63 -10.24 0.87
CA VAL A 213 1.63 -11.30 1.00
C VAL A 213 1.67 -11.78 2.46
N LEU A 214 2.20 -12.98 2.70
CA LEU A 214 2.31 -13.52 4.05
C LEU A 214 3.17 -12.59 4.94
N ASP A 215 2.65 -12.24 6.11
CA ASP A 215 3.42 -11.64 7.19
C ASP A 215 4.25 -12.73 7.88
N THR A 216 5.54 -12.53 7.93
CA THR A 216 6.49 -13.52 8.46
C THR A 216 7.62 -12.84 9.23
N PRO A 217 8.11 -13.45 10.33
CA PRO A 217 9.28 -12.96 11.06
C PRO A 217 10.56 -12.94 10.21
N TRP A 218 10.57 -13.59 9.05
CA TRP A 218 11.71 -13.68 8.14
C TRP A 218 11.69 -12.64 7.00
N ALA A 219 10.73 -11.71 7.02
CA ALA A 219 10.57 -10.72 5.95
C ALA A 219 11.86 -9.93 5.70
N GLY A 220 12.53 -9.48 6.77
CA GLY A 220 13.79 -8.75 6.63
C GLY A 220 14.95 -9.58 6.08
N ALA A 221 15.04 -10.88 6.44
CA ALA A 221 16.02 -11.77 5.83
C ALA A 221 15.76 -11.95 4.32
N ILE A 222 14.49 -12.06 3.93
CA ILE A 222 14.07 -12.13 2.53
C ILE A 222 14.45 -10.83 1.80
N ASP A 223 14.26 -9.67 2.43
CA ASP A 223 14.64 -8.39 1.86
C ASP A 223 16.16 -8.24 1.71
N ALA A 224 16.93 -8.71 2.69
CA ALA A 224 18.40 -8.76 2.59
C ALA A 224 18.87 -9.66 1.44
N VAL A 225 18.25 -10.83 1.27
CA VAL A 225 18.49 -11.69 0.11
C VAL A 225 18.16 -10.96 -1.19
N GLY A 226 17.10 -10.16 -1.24
CA GLY A 226 16.74 -9.34 -2.39
C GLY A 226 17.81 -8.33 -2.78
N GLY A 227 18.51 -7.76 -1.81
CA GLY A 227 19.67 -6.90 -2.05
C GLY A 227 20.83 -7.63 -2.73
N LEU A 228 20.97 -8.95 -2.53
CA LEU A 228 22.01 -9.78 -3.13
C LEU A 228 21.55 -10.39 -4.46
N SER A 229 20.38 -11.00 -4.49
CA SER A 229 19.84 -11.76 -5.64
C SER A 229 18.36 -11.45 -5.85
N LEU A 230 18.04 -10.75 -6.95
CA LEU A 230 16.64 -10.47 -7.32
C LEU A 230 15.89 -11.74 -7.73
N GLY A 231 16.54 -12.69 -8.38
CA GLY A 231 15.89 -13.94 -8.78
C GLY A 231 15.46 -14.80 -7.58
N LEU A 232 16.30 -14.87 -6.53
CA LEU A 232 15.92 -15.58 -5.31
C LEU A 232 14.83 -14.80 -4.54
N TYR A 233 14.93 -13.47 -4.51
CA TYR A 233 13.90 -12.62 -3.93
C TYR A 233 12.53 -12.79 -4.60
N ASP A 234 12.51 -12.86 -5.95
CA ASP A 234 11.30 -13.13 -6.73
C ASP A 234 10.64 -14.45 -6.30
N ARG A 235 11.44 -15.53 -6.23
CA ARG A 235 10.94 -16.85 -5.80
C ARG A 235 10.37 -16.82 -4.38
N LEU A 236 11.07 -16.18 -3.43
CA LEU A 236 10.61 -16.06 -2.05
C LEU A 236 9.36 -15.16 -1.94
N SER A 237 9.26 -14.13 -2.76
CA SER A 237 8.09 -13.25 -2.83
C SER A 237 6.87 -14.00 -3.37
N ARG A 238 7.03 -14.82 -4.41
CA ARG A 238 5.96 -15.71 -4.92
C ARG A 238 5.51 -16.71 -3.86
N TRP A 239 6.44 -17.34 -3.16
CA TRP A 239 6.10 -18.21 -2.03
C TRP A 239 5.30 -17.48 -0.96
N LYS A 240 5.69 -16.24 -0.58
CA LYS A 240 4.92 -15.41 0.37
C LYS A 240 3.50 -15.10 -0.15
N ARG A 241 3.37 -14.84 -1.45
CA ARG A 241 2.06 -14.59 -2.09
C ARG A 241 1.18 -15.83 -2.01
N ASP A 242 1.68 -16.98 -2.45
CA ASP A 242 0.95 -18.25 -2.41
C ASP A 242 0.55 -18.65 -0.98
N ALA A 243 1.44 -18.40 -0.02
CA ALA A 243 1.15 -18.66 1.38
C ALA A 243 0.07 -17.71 1.95
N ALA A 244 0.00 -16.46 1.50
CA ALA A 244 -1.06 -15.52 1.87
C ALA A 244 -2.41 -15.92 1.27
N LEU A 245 -2.44 -16.41 0.03
CA LEU A 245 -3.65 -16.91 -0.60
C LEU A 245 -4.23 -18.12 0.16
N ARG A 246 -3.37 -18.99 0.68
CA ARG A 246 -3.80 -20.13 1.52
C ARG A 246 -4.16 -19.73 2.96
N ARG A 247 -3.65 -18.62 3.46
CA ARG A 247 -3.84 -18.12 4.84
C ARG A 247 -4.07 -16.61 4.84
N PRO A 248 -5.20 -16.13 4.31
CA PRO A 248 -5.46 -14.70 4.13
C PRO A 248 -5.46 -13.91 5.44
N GLN A 249 -5.78 -14.56 6.59
CA GLN A 249 -5.73 -13.94 7.91
C GLN A 249 -4.29 -13.55 8.34
N ASP A 250 -3.27 -14.17 7.77
CA ASP A 250 -1.86 -13.85 8.02
C ASP A 250 -1.24 -12.96 6.92
N SER A 251 -2.06 -12.37 6.07
CA SER A 251 -1.60 -11.38 5.07
C SER A 251 -1.13 -10.09 5.75
N THR A 252 -0.09 -9.47 5.21
CA THR A 252 0.42 -8.17 5.67
C THR A 252 -0.60 -7.04 5.58
N GLY A 253 -1.61 -7.16 4.74
CA GLY A 253 -2.63 -6.14 4.52
C GLY A 253 -3.84 -6.66 3.75
N PHE A 254 -4.76 -5.74 3.52
CA PHE A 254 -6.02 -5.94 2.81
C PHE A 254 -6.05 -5.10 1.55
N ARG A 255 -6.69 -5.62 0.50
CA ARG A 255 -7.00 -4.95 -0.74
C ARG A 255 -8.47 -5.11 -1.02
N VAL A 256 -9.13 -4.00 -1.26
CA VAL A 256 -10.59 -3.96 -1.42
C VAL A 256 -10.94 -3.13 -2.65
N VAL A 257 -11.75 -3.70 -3.52
CA VAL A 257 -12.56 -2.93 -4.45
C VAL A 257 -13.86 -2.61 -3.74
N ALA A 258 -14.21 -1.34 -3.64
CA ALA A 258 -15.42 -0.90 -2.99
C ALA A 258 -16.24 0.03 -3.89
N ARG A 259 -17.56 0.07 -3.67
CA ARG A 259 -18.49 1.01 -4.31
C ARG A 259 -19.17 1.86 -3.26
N LYS A 260 -19.75 2.96 -3.67
CA LYS A 260 -20.60 3.78 -2.79
C LYS A 260 -21.79 2.96 -2.31
N ARG A 261 -22.10 3.09 -1.02
CA ARG A 261 -23.36 2.58 -0.47
C ARG A 261 -24.51 3.44 -0.99
N ARG A 262 -25.58 2.78 -1.40
CA ARG A 262 -26.85 3.41 -1.82
C ARG A 262 -27.65 3.90 -0.63
#